data_61b9321fbef36804334c7dd68e8beaeb
#
_entry.id   61b9321fbef36804334c7dd68e8beaeb
#
_cell.length_a   1.000
_cell.length_b   1.000
_cell.length_c   1.000
_cell.angle_alpha   90.00
_cell.angle_beta   90.00
_cell.angle_gamma   90.00
#
_symmetry.space_group_name_H-M   'P 1'
#
loop_
_entity.id
_entity.type
_entity.pdbx_description
1 polymer ?
#
loop_
_entity_poly.entity_id
_entity_poly.type
_entity_poly.pdbx_seq_one_letter_code
_entity_poly.pdbx_strand_id
1 'polypeptide(L)'
;MADCPPGKEFVFKMPDGRVVGRAKNVAELSNLIKGAPLEAVLYHAKGKHFAPWLMMVGERAAASRINALAINDKTVRVALLRVLHS
;
A
#
# COMPACT_ATOMS: atom_id res chain seq x y z
N MET A 1 -3.36 -11.12 -11.52
CA MET A 1 -3.78 -10.56 -10.23
C MET A 1 -5.24 -10.26 -10.23
N ALA A 2 -5.93 -10.59 -9.13
CA ALA A 2 -7.34 -10.31 -9.01
C ALA A 2 -7.58 -8.86 -8.59
N ASP A 3 -8.59 -8.23 -9.18
CA ASP A 3 -9.07 -6.95 -8.68
C ASP A 3 -9.89 -7.18 -7.42
N CYS A 4 -9.92 -6.17 -6.53
CA CYS A 4 -10.78 -6.24 -5.36
C CYS A 4 -12.24 -6.11 -5.77
N PRO A 5 -13.18 -6.56 -4.91
CA PRO A 5 -14.61 -6.33 -5.17
C PRO A 5 -14.94 -4.85 -5.26
N PRO A 6 -15.98 -4.46 -6.01
CA PRO A 6 -16.41 -3.05 -6.06
C PRO A 6 -16.64 -2.48 -4.67
N GLY A 7 -16.17 -1.27 -4.44
CA GLY A 7 -16.27 -0.61 -3.14
C GLY A 7 -15.21 -1.01 -2.13
N LYS A 8 -14.29 -1.91 -2.49
CA LYS A 8 -13.21 -2.38 -1.61
C LYS A 8 -11.83 -1.91 -2.04
N GLU A 9 -11.76 -0.90 -2.90
CA GLU A 9 -10.49 -0.34 -3.36
C GLU A 9 -9.68 0.19 -2.17
N PHE A 10 -8.37 0.11 -2.29
CA PHE A 10 -7.49 0.75 -1.31
C PHE A 10 -7.56 2.26 -1.52
N VAL A 11 -8.03 2.99 -0.52
CA VAL A 11 -8.11 4.44 -0.58
C VAL A 11 -6.80 5.01 -0.05
N PHE A 12 -5.99 5.56 -0.95
CA PHE A 12 -4.70 6.15 -0.59
C PHE A 12 -4.93 7.61 -0.21
N LYS A 13 -4.60 7.96 1.02
CA LYS A 13 -4.87 9.31 1.55
C LYS A 13 -3.69 9.91 2.30
N MET A 14 -3.74 11.23 2.40
CA MET A 14 -2.86 12.00 3.26
C MET A 14 -3.27 11.84 4.73
N PRO A 15 -2.37 12.14 5.69
CA PRO A 15 -2.73 12.08 7.11
C PRO A 15 -3.92 12.94 7.51
N ASP A 16 -4.20 14.01 6.75
CA ASP A 16 -5.35 14.89 7.00
C ASP A 16 -6.66 14.36 6.41
N GLY A 17 -6.62 13.19 5.75
CA GLY A 17 -7.80 12.58 5.17
C GLY A 17 -8.04 12.86 3.70
N ARG A 18 -7.22 13.71 3.06
CA ARG A 18 -7.39 13.99 1.62
C ARG A 18 -7.04 12.76 0.79
N VAL A 19 -7.93 12.40 -0.12
CA VAL A 19 -7.71 11.25 -0.99
C VAL A 19 -6.69 11.59 -2.07
N VAL A 20 -5.64 10.78 -2.17
CA VAL A 20 -4.63 10.88 -3.22
C VAL A 20 -5.05 10.06 -4.44
N GLY A 21 -5.62 8.89 -4.21
CA GLY A 21 -6.06 8.01 -5.27
C GLY A 21 -6.64 6.73 -4.70
N ARG A 22 -7.05 5.84 -5.59
CA ARG A 22 -7.62 4.54 -5.22
C ARG A 22 -6.99 3.45 -6.07
N ALA A 23 -6.77 2.29 -5.46
CA ALA A 23 -6.20 1.13 -6.13
C ALA A 23 -7.17 -0.05 -6.03
N LYS A 24 -7.50 -0.65 -7.15
CA LYS A 24 -8.34 -1.83 -7.18
C LYS A 24 -7.53 -3.13 -7.26
N ASN A 25 -6.24 -3.03 -7.53
CA ASN A 25 -5.34 -4.20 -7.55
C ASN A 25 -3.93 -3.77 -7.15
N VAL A 26 -3.04 -4.76 -7.02
CA VAL A 26 -1.67 -4.51 -6.55
C VAL A 26 -0.88 -3.64 -7.53
N ALA A 27 -1.11 -3.78 -8.84
CA ALA A 27 -0.42 -2.95 -9.83
C ALA A 27 -0.77 -1.47 -9.65
N GLU A 28 -2.03 -1.16 -9.42
CA GLU A 28 -2.48 0.21 -9.16
C GLU A 28 -1.94 0.74 -7.85
N LEU A 29 -1.91 -0.11 -6.81
CA LEU A 29 -1.32 0.28 -5.52
C LEU A 29 0.15 0.62 -5.68
N SER A 30 0.90 -0.18 -6.43
CA SER A 30 2.32 0.08 -6.70
C SER A 30 2.52 1.42 -7.39
N ASN A 31 1.68 1.75 -8.38
CA ASN A 31 1.75 3.02 -9.07
C ASN A 31 1.48 4.19 -8.13
N LEU A 32 0.52 4.06 -7.22
CA LEU A 32 0.24 5.09 -6.23
C LEU A 32 1.43 5.27 -5.27
N ILE A 33 2.04 4.18 -4.83
CA ILE A 33 3.21 4.25 -3.95
C ILE A 33 4.36 4.99 -4.65
N LYS A 34 4.54 4.78 -5.94
CA LYS A 34 5.59 5.46 -6.71
C LYS A 34 5.37 6.97 -6.80
N GLY A 35 4.12 7.41 -6.99
CA GLY A 35 3.81 8.80 -7.29
C GLY A 35 3.22 9.61 -6.16
N ALA A 36 2.75 8.98 -5.08
CA ALA A 36 2.11 9.68 -3.98
C ALA A 36 3.13 10.49 -3.16
N PRO A 37 2.69 11.56 -2.47
CA PRO A 37 3.56 12.23 -1.51
C PRO A 37 4.06 11.27 -0.45
N LEU A 38 5.30 11.47 -0.02
CA LEU A 38 5.93 10.59 0.99
C LEU A 38 5.12 10.52 2.27
N GLU A 39 4.49 11.62 2.67
CA GLU A 39 3.64 11.67 3.86
C GLU A 39 2.49 10.67 3.79
N ALA A 40 1.88 10.52 2.61
CA ALA A 40 0.80 9.55 2.42
C ALA A 40 1.32 8.12 2.52
N VAL A 41 2.46 7.84 1.90
CA VAL A 41 3.09 6.52 1.96
C VAL A 41 3.42 6.16 3.41
N LEU A 42 4.05 7.07 4.14
CA LEU A 42 4.38 6.86 5.54
C LEU A 42 3.15 6.67 6.43
N TYR A 43 2.12 7.45 6.19
CA TYR A 43 0.88 7.35 6.95
C TYR A 43 0.31 5.92 6.89
N HIS A 44 0.19 5.38 5.68
CA HIS A 44 -0.33 4.03 5.50
C HIS A 44 0.63 2.95 5.99
N ALA A 45 1.93 3.14 5.77
CA ALA A 45 2.93 2.17 6.20
C ALA A 45 3.00 2.08 7.72
N LYS A 46 3.06 3.21 8.41
CA LYS A 46 3.11 3.24 9.88
C LYS A 46 1.81 2.77 10.51
N GLY A 47 0.67 3.05 9.88
CA GLY A 47 -0.63 2.60 10.35
C GLY A 47 -0.93 1.15 10.00
N LYS A 48 -0.06 0.50 9.24
CA LYS A 48 -0.23 -0.89 8.80
C LYS A 48 -1.52 -1.11 8.02
N HIS A 49 -1.87 -0.15 7.17
CA HIS A 49 -3.11 -0.17 6.42
C HIS A 49 -3.03 -1.07 5.17
N PHE A 50 -1.82 -1.30 4.65
CA PHE A 50 -1.65 -2.08 3.43
C PHE A 50 -1.94 -3.57 3.63
N ALA A 51 -1.50 -4.14 4.75
CA ALA A 51 -1.57 -5.58 4.96
C ALA A 51 -3.01 -6.11 4.99
N PRO A 52 -3.98 -5.49 5.70
CA PRO A 52 -5.36 -5.99 5.66
C PRO A 52 -5.96 -6.01 4.27
N TRP A 53 -5.67 -4.97 3.48
CA TRP A 53 -6.17 -4.90 2.10
C TRP A 53 -5.52 -5.99 1.23
N LEU A 54 -4.19 -6.19 1.38
CA LEU A 54 -3.47 -7.23 0.65
C LEU A 54 -3.99 -8.62 1.00
N MET A 55 -4.31 -8.87 2.26
CA MET A 55 -4.93 -10.12 2.67
C MET A 55 -6.27 -10.34 1.97
N MET A 56 -7.07 -9.29 1.87
CA MET A 56 -8.39 -9.37 1.23
C MET A 56 -8.27 -9.72 -0.26
N VAL A 57 -7.28 -9.18 -0.96
CA VAL A 57 -7.10 -9.47 -2.39
C VAL A 57 -6.29 -10.74 -2.65
N GLY A 58 -5.92 -11.48 -1.59
CA GLY A 58 -5.26 -12.77 -1.74
C GLY A 58 -3.74 -12.72 -1.75
N GLU A 59 -3.15 -11.55 -1.50
CA GLU A 59 -1.70 -11.35 -1.49
C GLU A 59 -1.14 -11.53 -0.07
N ARG A 60 -1.29 -12.73 0.48
CA ARG A 60 -0.92 -13.02 1.88
C ARG A 60 0.57 -12.91 2.15
N ALA A 61 1.40 -13.37 1.22
CA ALA A 61 2.85 -13.30 1.39
C ALA A 61 3.31 -11.84 1.42
N ALA A 62 2.78 -11.00 0.54
CA ALA A 62 3.10 -9.59 0.52
C ALA A 62 2.64 -8.91 1.82
N ALA A 63 1.43 -9.23 2.30
CA ALA A 63 0.92 -8.68 3.55
C ALA A 63 1.84 -9.01 4.73
N SER A 64 2.27 -10.25 4.83
CA SER A 64 3.17 -10.69 5.89
C SER A 64 4.52 -9.98 5.82
N ARG A 65 5.07 -9.84 4.63
CA ARG A 65 6.36 -9.16 4.43
C ARG A 65 6.29 -7.67 4.79
N ILE A 66 5.20 -7.00 4.39
CA ILE A 66 5.03 -5.59 4.71
C ILE A 66 4.91 -5.40 6.22
N ASN A 67 4.18 -6.26 6.92
CA ASN A 67 4.07 -6.18 8.38
C ASN A 67 5.42 -6.35 9.07
N ALA A 68 6.35 -7.07 8.46
CA ALA A 68 7.68 -7.30 9.02
C ALA A 68 8.68 -6.19 8.69
N LEU A 69 8.33 -5.25 7.82
CA LEU A 69 9.24 -4.18 7.43
C LEU A 69 9.46 -3.18 8.56
N ALA A 70 10.72 -2.79 8.75
CA ALA A 70 11.05 -1.63 9.57
C ALA A 70 10.77 -0.39 8.73
N ILE A 71 9.88 0.48 9.20
CA ILE A 71 9.46 1.65 8.44
C ILE A 71 10.45 2.78 8.64
N ASN A 72 11.04 3.23 7.54
CA ASN A 72 12.03 4.31 7.50
C ASN A 72 11.65 5.24 6.37
N ASP A 73 11.57 6.55 6.63
CA ASP A 73 11.11 7.52 5.66
C ASP A 73 12.00 7.62 4.41
N LYS A 74 13.26 7.23 4.50
CA LYS A 74 14.17 7.24 3.36
C LYS A 74 14.02 6.02 2.45
N THR A 75 13.57 4.89 2.99
CA THR A 75 13.54 3.62 2.26
C THR A 75 12.16 3.02 2.11
N VAL A 76 11.13 3.60 2.73
CA VAL A 76 9.79 2.99 2.78
C VAL A 76 9.23 2.73 1.38
N ARG A 77 9.36 3.69 0.48
CA ARG A 77 8.84 3.56 -0.89
C ARG A 77 9.50 2.39 -1.61
N VAL A 78 10.82 2.33 -1.57
CA VAL A 78 11.58 1.24 -2.21
C VAL A 78 11.27 -0.10 -1.57
N ALA A 79 11.22 -0.15 -0.24
CA ALA A 79 10.93 -1.39 0.49
C ALA A 79 9.55 -1.95 0.14
N LEU A 80 8.53 -1.09 0.10
CA LEU A 80 7.18 -1.50 -0.27
C LEU A 80 7.12 -2.01 -1.71
N LEU A 81 7.77 -1.30 -2.63
CA LEU A 81 7.76 -1.69 -4.04
C LEU A 81 8.47 -3.03 -4.26
N ARG A 82 9.56 -3.28 -3.53
CA ARG A 82 10.25 -4.58 -3.61
C ARG A 82 9.34 -5.72 -3.18
N VAL A 83 8.59 -5.54 -2.11
CA VAL A 83 7.66 -6.56 -1.65
C VAL A 83 6.58 -6.82 -2.69
N LEU A 84 6.01 -5.75 -3.25
CA LEU A 84 4.89 -5.86 -4.18
C LEU A 84 5.30 -6.42 -5.56
N HIS A 85 6.58 -6.31 -5.91
CA HIS A 85 7.10 -6.80 -7.19
C HIS A 85 7.91 -8.09 -7.08
N SER A 86 7.97 -8.67 -5.90
CA SER A 86 8.72 -9.92 -5.70
C SER A 86 7.91 -11.17 -6.05
#